data_c60a9346424849bfa20f53f595c47acf
#
_entry.id   c60a9346424849bfa20f53f595c47acf
#
_cell.length_a   1.000
_cell.length_b   1.000
_cell.length_c   1.000
_cell.angle_alpha   90.00
_cell.angle_beta   90.00
_cell.angle_gamma   90.00
#
_symmetry.space_group_name_H-M   'P 1'
#
loop_
_entity.id
_entity.type
_entity.pdbx_description
1 polymer ?
#
loop_
_entity_poly.entity_id
_entity_poly.type
_entity_poly.pdbx_seq_one_letter_code
_entity_poly.pdbx_strand_id
1 'polypeptide(L)'
;MIMRIPGFVIALMLLVSAAAHADPLKAAVFDFELLDTSLQGQMNGPQADEQRRLTDVTEQLRKGLAEAGKFAVLDIAPVNAAAHASNLQACGGCDVQYAQKLGADLAITGLVQKVSALILNMNIYVRDARTGQLVAAMSADFRSNTDESWSRTLGYLLRNRLLAPNYGRPG
;
A
#
# COMPACT_ATOMS: atom_id res chain seq x y z
N MET A 1 -46.14 24.94 60.97
CA MET A 1 -46.39 24.80 59.56
C MET A 1 -45.02 24.69 58.88
N ILE A 2 -44.50 23.44 58.70
CA ILE A 2 -43.16 23.18 58.28
C ILE A 2 -43.23 22.69 56.83
N MET A 3 -42.68 23.50 55.90
CA MET A 3 -42.73 23.29 54.49
C MET A 3 -41.47 22.39 54.09
N ARG A 4 -41.74 21.15 53.71
CA ARG A 4 -40.70 20.22 53.22
C ARG A 4 -40.46 20.50 51.73
N ILE A 5 -39.21 20.84 51.37
CA ILE A 5 -38.74 20.97 49.98
C ILE A 5 -38.22 19.59 49.55
N PRO A 6 -38.70 19.00 48.45
CA PRO A 6 -38.10 17.75 47.91
C PRO A 6 -36.83 18.07 47.15
N GLY A 7 -35.73 17.45 47.59
CA GLY A 7 -34.43 17.53 46.89
C GLY A 7 -34.48 16.82 45.53
N PHE A 8 -34.23 17.55 44.48
CA PHE A 8 -34.13 17.05 43.13
C PHE A 8 -32.69 16.54 42.90
N VAL A 9 -32.50 15.23 42.93
CA VAL A 9 -31.20 14.61 42.62
C VAL A 9 -31.09 14.53 41.10
N ILE A 10 -30.28 15.43 40.53
CA ILE A 10 -29.89 15.37 39.09
C ILE A 10 -28.80 14.32 38.95
N ALA A 11 -29.14 13.14 38.43
CA ALA A 11 -28.17 12.12 38.02
C ALA A 11 -27.51 12.56 36.71
N LEU A 12 -26.27 13.03 36.81
CA LEU A 12 -25.43 13.37 35.65
C LEU A 12 -24.93 12.05 34.97
N MET A 13 -25.64 11.62 33.91
CA MET A 13 -25.18 10.51 33.05
C MET A 13 -23.98 10.97 32.24
N LEU A 14 -22.79 10.51 32.60
CA LEU A 14 -21.58 10.61 31.79
C LEU A 14 -21.72 9.66 30.58
N LEU A 15 -22.04 10.20 29.41
CA LEU A 15 -21.96 9.53 28.13
C LEU A 15 -20.47 9.33 27.78
N VAL A 16 -19.95 8.15 28.08
CA VAL A 16 -18.63 7.72 27.57
C VAL A 16 -18.82 7.40 26.09
N SER A 17 -18.44 8.35 25.22
CA SER A 17 -18.34 8.11 23.79
C SER A 17 -17.18 7.14 23.53
N ALA A 18 -17.49 5.86 23.36
CA ALA A 18 -16.53 4.91 22.82
C ALA A 18 -16.20 5.34 21.37
N ALA A 19 -14.99 5.83 21.14
CA ALA A 19 -14.48 6.05 19.80
C ALA A 19 -14.45 4.67 19.10
N ALA A 20 -15.35 4.45 18.14
CA ALA A 20 -15.32 3.29 17.29
C ALA A 20 -14.01 3.35 16.46
N HIS A 21 -12.99 2.61 16.86
CA HIS A 21 -11.84 2.36 15.99
C HIS A 21 -12.34 1.43 14.90
N ALA A 22 -12.36 1.91 13.66
CA ALA A 22 -12.57 1.04 12.52
C ALA A 22 -11.37 0.06 12.46
N ASP A 23 -11.66 -1.22 12.25
CA ASP A 23 -10.61 -2.22 12.08
C ASP A 23 -9.70 -1.84 10.90
N PRO A 24 -8.37 -2.06 11.01
CA PRO A 24 -7.47 -1.75 9.92
C PRO A 24 -7.79 -2.58 8.68
N LEU A 25 -7.77 -1.95 7.49
CA LEU A 25 -8.03 -2.63 6.23
C LEU A 25 -6.97 -3.70 5.97
N LYS A 26 -7.39 -4.91 5.67
CA LYS A 26 -6.50 -6.02 5.32
C LYS A 26 -5.92 -5.80 3.94
N ALA A 27 -4.60 -5.70 3.83
CA ALA A 27 -3.90 -5.41 2.59
C ALA A 27 -2.98 -6.56 2.18
N ALA A 28 -3.19 -7.10 0.99
CA ALA A 28 -2.24 -7.97 0.32
C ALA A 28 -1.27 -7.09 -0.48
N VAL A 29 -0.01 -7.01 -0.02
CA VAL A 29 1.05 -6.21 -0.65
C VAL A 29 1.95 -7.16 -1.43
N PHE A 30 1.81 -7.14 -2.76
CA PHE A 30 2.62 -7.96 -3.66
C PHE A 30 4.00 -7.36 -3.88
N ASP A 31 4.94 -8.18 -4.32
CA ASP A 31 6.28 -7.74 -4.62
C ASP A 31 6.28 -6.77 -5.80
N PHE A 32 7.17 -5.77 -5.74
CA PHE A 32 7.34 -4.84 -6.84
C PHE A 32 7.87 -5.56 -8.08
N GLU A 33 7.34 -5.19 -9.24
CA GLU A 33 7.81 -5.63 -10.54
C GLU A 33 8.71 -4.57 -11.20
N LEU A 34 9.62 -4.99 -12.07
CA LEU A 34 10.44 -4.11 -12.90
C LEU A 34 10.04 -4.24 -14.37
N LEU A 35 9.70 -3.11 -14.99
CA LEU A 35 9.60 -2.98 -16.44
C LEU A 35 10.83 -2.23 -16.94
N ASP A 36 11.86 -2.98 -17.35
CA ASP A 36 13.08 -2.40 -17.90
C ASP A 36 13.03 -2.33 -19.43
N THR A 37 12.88 -1.12 -19.96
CA THR A 37 12.89 -0.82 -21.39
C THR A 37 14.22 -0.17 -21.81
N SER A 38 15.20 -0.08 -20.90
CA SER A 38 16.49 0.52 -21.18
C SER A 38 17.34 -0.35 -22.14
N LEU A 39 18.23 0.30 -22.85
CA LEU A 39 19.21 -0.41 -23.67
C LEU A 39 20.09 -1.36 -22.83
N GLN A 40 20.42 -0.98 -21.61
CA GLN A 40 21.17 -1.82 -20.66
C GLN A 40 20.41 -3.12 -20.36
N GLY A 41 19.12 -3.02 -20.06
CA GLY A 41 18.27 -4.18 -19.78
C GLY A 41 18.15 -5.10 -21.00
N GLN A 42 18.00 -4.53 -22.18
CA GLN A 42 17.95 -5.30 -23.45
C GLN A 42 19.24 -6.04 -23.75
N MET A 43 20.39 -5.46 -23.45
CA MET A 43 21.70 -6.06 -23.72
C MET A 43 22.17 -7.05 -22.65
N ASN A 44 21.91 -6.74 -21.39
CA ASN A 44 22.52 -7.46 -20.25
C ASN A 44 21.50 -8.30 -19.46
N GLY A 45 20.20 -8.17 -19.77
CA GLY A 45 19.14 -8.81 -19.00
C GLY A 45 18.97 -8.25 -17.57
N PRO A 46 18.23 -8.97 -16.71
CA PRO A 46 17.99 -8.56 -15.34
C PRO A 46 19.26 -8.37 -14.52
N GLN A 47 19.35 -7.27 -13.77
CA GLN A 47 20.51 -6.95 -12.93
C GLN A 47 20.25 -7.36 -11.48
N ALA A 48 21.21 -8.03 -10.84
CA ALA A 48 21.07 -8.54 -9.47
C ALA A 48 20.82 -7.43 -8.43
N ASP A 49 21.42 -6.26 -8.61
CA ASP A 49 21.24 -5.11 -7.73
C ASP A 49 19.83 -4.49 -7.88
N GLU A 50 19.23 -4.54 -9.07
CA GLU A 50 17.84 -4.12 -9.28
C GLU A 50 16.85 -5.10 -8.64
N GLN A 51 17.09 -6.40 -8.74
CA GLN A 51 16.26 -7.40 -8.06
C GLN A 51 16.30 -7.22 -6.53
N ARG A 52 17.47 -6.94 -5.98
CA ARG A 52 17.60 -6.63 -4.55
C ARG A 52 16.79 -5.35 -4.19
N ARG A 53 16.90 -4.28 -5.00
CA ARG A 53 16.13 -3.04 -4.77
C ARG A 53 14.62 -3.27 -4.80
N LEU A 54 14.12 -4.14 -5.69
CA LEU A 54 12.70 -4.51 -5.71
C LEU A 54 12.28 -5.15 -4.39
N THR A 55 13.10 -6.07 -3.87
CA THR A 55 12.86 -6.67 -2.54
C THR A 55 12.88 -5.61 -1.45
N ASP A 56 13.90 -4.76 -1.43
CA ASP A 56 14.07 -3.73 -0.39
C ASP A 56 12.89 -2.73 -0.36
N VAL A 57 12.41 -2.26 -1.52
CA VAL A 57 11.26 -1.34 -1.55
C VAL A 57 9.95 -2.05 -1.23
N THR A 58 9.81 -3.32 -1.56
CA THR A 58 8.65 -4.13 -1.16
C THR A 58 8.57 -4.23 0.35
N GLU A 59 9.66 -4.61 1.00
CA GLU A 59 9.73 -4.71 2.46
C GLU A 59 9.54 -3.35 3.14
N GLN A 60 10.12 -2.29 2.60
CA GLN A 60 9.92 -0.92 3.08
C GLN A 60 8.44 -0.52 3.00
N LEU A 61 7.73 -0.88 1.91
CA LEU A 61 6.30 -0.62 1.77
C LEU A 61 5.47 -1.39 2.81
N ARG A 62 5.70 -2.70 2.94
CA ARG A 62 5.02 -3.55 3.91
C ARG A 62 5.19 -3.03 5.33
N LYS A 63 6.42 -2.75 5.72
CA LYS A 63 6.77 -2.20 7.02
C LYS A 63 6.09 -0.86 7.29
N GLY A 64 6.19 0.08 6.35
CA GLY A 64 5.59 1.41 6.51
C GLY A 64 4.06 1.40 6.59
N LEU A 65 3.39 0.48 5.89
CA LEU A 65 1.94 0.30 5.99
C LEU A 65 1.54 -0.28 7.36
N ALA A 66 2.27 -1.30 7.83
CA ALA A 66 2.01 -1.91 9.13
C ALA A 66 2.23 -0.90 10.29
N GLU A 67 3.31 -0.14 10.25
CA GLU A 67 3.64 0.87 11.26
C GLU A 67 2.63 2.03 11.31
N ALA A 68 1.99 2.34 10.19
CA ALA A 68 0.98 3.39 10.14
C ALA A 68 -0.33 3.03 10.86
N GLY A 69 -0.58 1.77 11.19
CA GLY A 69 -1.74 1.27 11.91
C GLY A 69 -3.08 1.38 11.16
N LYS A 70 -3.07 1.87 9.91
CA LYS A 70 -4.26 1.95 9.05
C LYS A 70 -4.53 0.66 8.27
N PHE A 71 -3.51 -0.18 8.13
CA PHE A 71 -3.54 -1.40 7.34
C PHE A 71 -3.04 -2.59 8.15
N ALA A 72 -3.75 -3.71 8.04
CA ALA A 72 -3.26 -5.02 8.44
C ALA A 72 -2.62 -5.70 7.23
N VAL A 73 -1.29 -5.64 7.13
CA VAL A 73 -0.55 -6.25 6.02
C VAL A 73 -0.58 -7.77 6.20
N LEU A 74 -1.13 -8.45 5.20
CA LEU A 74 -1.25 -9.91 5.22
C LEU A 74 0.01 -10.59 4.69
N ASP A 75 0.28 -11.79 5.19
CA ASP A 75 1.29 -12.67 4.62
C ASP A 75 0.83 -13.18 3.24
N ILE A 76 1.64 -12.94 2.21
CA ILE A 76 1.35 -13.38 0.83
C ILE A 76 1.94 -14.74 0.50
N ALA A 77 2.66 -15.40 1.41
CA ALA A 77 3.33 -16.68 1.17
C ALA A 77 2.42 -17.73 0.49
N PRO A 78 1.13 -17.86 0.83
CA PRO A 78 0.24 -18.86 0.20
C PRO A 78 0.01 -18.65 -1.30
N VAL A 79 0.23 -17.43 -1.82
CA VAL A 79 0.01 -17.07 -3.23
C VAL A 79 1.28 -16.56 -3.91
N ASN A 80 2.39 -16.43 -3.19
CA ASN A 80 3.61 -15.78 -3.65
C ASN A 80 4.16 -16.40 -4.93
N ALA A 81 4.28 -17.73 -5.00
CA ALA A 81 4.78 -18.42 -6.18
C ALA A 81 3.91 -18.16 -7.42
N ALA A 82 2.58 -18.14 -7.27
CA ALA A 82 1.65 -17.84 -8.36
C ALA A 82 1.70 -16.37 -8.76
N ALA A 83 1.86 -15.47 -7.81
CA ALA A 83 2.02 -14.03 -8.07
C ALA A 83 3.30 -13.75 -8.86
N HIS A 84 4.43 -14.34 -8.48
CA HIS A 84 5.70 -14.20 -9.21
C HIS A 84 5.68 -14.82 -10.62
N ALA A 85 4.90 -15.88 -10.83
CA ALA A 85 4.73 -16.48 -12.16
C ALA A 85 3.80 -15.65 -13.08
N SER A 86 3.13 -14.66 -12.53
CA SER A 86 2.19 -13.79 -13.23
C SER A 86 2.81 -12.42 -13.45
N ASN A 87 2.42 -11.73 -14.55
CA ASN A 87 2.65 -10.30 -14.66
C ASN A 87 1.43 -9.59 -14.04
N LEU A 88 1.57 -9.13 -12.81
CA LEU A 88 0.45 -8.56 -12.05
C LEU A 88 -0.16 -7.32 -12.71
N GLN A 89 0.61 -6.60 -13.53
CA GLN A 89 0.14 -5.41 -14.24
C GLN A 89 -0.64 -5.77 -15.51
N ALA A 90 -0.46 -6.98 -16.08
CA ALA A 90 -1.02 -7.37 -17.37
C ALA A 90 -1.93 -8.61 -17.31
N CYS A 91 -2.05 -9.28 -16.19
CA CYS A 91 -2.80 -10.53 -16.05
C CYS A 91 -4.33 -10.36 -15.98
N GLY A 92 -4.85 -9.14 -16.10
CA GLY A 92 -6.30 -8.90 -16.12
C GLY A 92 -6.98 -9.10 -14.76
N GLY A 93 -6.30 -8.80 -13.64
CA GLY A 93 -6.89 -8.84 -12.30
C GLY A 93 -6.49 -10.04 -11.45
N CYS A 94 -5.40 -10.74 -11.76
CA CYS A 94 -4.91 -11.83 -10.91
C CYS A 94 -4.44 -11.33 -9.54
N ASP A 95 -3.95 -10.09 -9.42
CA ASP A 95 -3.67 -9.41 -8.17
C ASP A 95 -4.90 -9.42 -7.24
N VAL A 96 -6.07 -9.07 -7.78
CA VAL A 96 -7.35 -9.11 -7.05
C VAL A 96 -7.72 -10.54 -6.66
N GLN A 97 -7.57 -11.50 -7.58
CA GLN A 97 -7.87 -12.90 -7.28
C GLN A 97 -6.98 -13.47 -6.17
N TYR A 98 -5.69 -13.13 -6.17
CA TYR A 98 -4.77 -13.54 -5.11
C TYR A 98 -5.09 -12.86 -3.77
N ALA A 99 -5.43 -11.56 -3.80
CA ALA A 99 -5.85 -10.84 -2.61
C ALA A 99 -7.14 -11.44 -2.01
N GLN A 100 -8.12 -11.81 -2.84
CA GLN A 100 -9.34 -12.51 -2.41
C GLN A 100 -9.02 -13.85 -1.73
N LYS A 101 -8.11 -14.65 -2.29
CA LYS A 101 -7.68 -15.92 -1.69
C LYS A 101 -7.08 -15.76 -0.29
N LEU A 102 -6.44 -14.62 -0.03
CA LEU A 102 -5.86 -14.27 1.27
C LEU A 102 -6.90 -13.66 2.23
N GLY A 103 -8.11 -13.36 1.78
CA GLY A 103 -9.12 -12.64 2.56
C GLY A 103 -8.76 -11.16 2.79
N ALA A 104 -8.02 -10.55 1.85
CA ALA A 104 -7.69 -9.15 1.88
C ALA A 104 -8.85 -8.26 1.42
N ASP A 105 -8.90 -7.03 1.94
CA ASP A 105 -9.81 -5.98 1.48
C ASP A 105 -9.21 -5.22 0.28
N LEU A 106 -7.88 -5.14 0.23
CA LEU A 106 -7.12 -4.42 -0.79
C LEU A 106 -6.02 -5.29 -1.39
N ALA A 107 -5.86 -5.17 -2.72
CA ALA A 107 -4.69 -5.62 -3.46
C ALA A 107 -3.79 -4.41 -3.74
N ILE A 108 -2.52 -4.47 -3.30
CA ILE A 108 -1.53 -3.41 -3.52
C ILE A 108 -0.40 -3.98 -4.35
N THR A 109 -0.16 -3.39 -5.52
CA THR A 109 0.93 -3.77 -6.43
C THR A 109 1.85 -2.59 -6.68
N GLY A 110 3.11 -2.86 -6.90
CA GLY A 110 4.13 -1.88 -7.23
C GLY A 110 4.80 -2.18 -8.56
N LEU A 111 5.13 -1.14 -9.32
CA LEU A 111 5.87 -1.25 -10.57
C LEU A 111 6.94 -0.17 -10.64
N VAL A 112 8.18 -0.55 -10.92
CA VAL A 112 9.22 0.38 -11.32
C VAL A 112 9.41 0.26 -12.84
N GLN A 113 9.25 1.38 -13.54
CA GLN A 113 9.57 1.49 -14.96
C GLN A 113 10.95 2.13 -15.10
N LYS A 114 11.85 1.48 -15.82
CA LYS A 114 13.21 1.96 -16.09
C LYS A 114 13.36 2.22 -17.58
N VAL A 115 13.57 3.48 -17.94
CA VAL A 115 13.90 3.90 -19.31
C VAL A 115 15.42 3.96 -19.48
N SER A 116 16.15 4.35 -18.44
CA SER A 116 17.61 4.35 -18.37
C SER A 116 18.07 4.34 -16.92
N ALA A 117 19.38 4.26 -16.68
CA ALA A 117 19.95 4.41 -15.33
C ALA A 117 19.70 5.78 -14.68
N LEU A 118 19.26 6.77 -15.46
CA LEU A 118 18.97 8.14 -14.98
C LEU A 118 17.48 8.48 -14.97
N ILE A 119 16.62 7.70 -15.63
CA ILE A 119 15.19 8.00 -15.79
C ILE A 119 14.40 6.78 -15.37
N LEU A 120 13.78 6.88 -14.21
CA LEU A 120 12.93 5.86 -13.65
C LEU A 120 11.62 6.47 -13.14
N ASN A 121 10.60 5.64 -13.06
CA ASN A 121 9.29 5.99 -12.51
C ASN A 121 8.82 4.86 -11.60
N MET A 122 8.29 5.19 -10.43
CA MET A 122 7.74 4.23 -9.49
C MET A 122 6.24 4.44 -9.37
N ASN A 123 5.48 3.37 -9.52
CA ASN A 123 4.03 3.36 -9.44
C ASN A 123 3.56 2.44 -8.32
N ILE A 124 2.49 2.84 -7.63
CA ILE A 124 1.75 1.98 -6.69
C ILE A 124 0.29 2.03 -7.08
N TYR A 125 -0.33 0.86 -7.18
CA TYR A 125 -1.75 0.69 -7.47
C TYR A 125 -2.43 0.02 -6.29
N VAL A 126 -3.60 0.54 -5.93
CA VAL A 126 -4.46 -0.01 -4.87
C VAL A 126 -5.80 -0.35 -5.49
N ARG A 127 -6.19 -1.61 -5.40
CA ARG A 127 -7.49 -2.09 -5.88
C ARG A 127 -8.31 -2.61 -4.71
N ASP A 128 -9.61 -2.38 -4.77
CA ASP A 128 -10.58 -3.06 -3.91
C ASP A 128 -10.62 -4.54 -4.29
N ALA A 129 -10.30 -5.41 -3.34
CA ALA A 129 -10.20 -6.85 -3.61
C ALA A 129 -11.57 -7.48 -3.90
N ARG A 130 -12.67 -6.90 -3.42
CA ARG A 130 -14.02 -7.41 -3.65
C ARG A 130 -14.55 -7.06 -5.05
N THR A 131 -14.30 -5.84 -5.52
CA THR A 131 -14.85 -5.33 -6.77
C THR A 131 -13.87 -5.30 -7.95
N GLY A 132 -12.55 -5.37 -7.66
CA GLY A 132 -11.48 -5.21 -8.63
C GLY A 132 -11.27 -3.76 -9.08
N GLN A 133 -12.04 -2.81 -8.54
CA GLN A 133 -11.93 -1.41 -8.93
C GLN A 133 -10.62 -0.80 -8.43
N LEU A 134 -10.01 0.05 -9.26
CA LEU A 134 -8.86 0.84 -8.88
C LEU A 134 -9.28 1.93 -7.88
N VAL A 135 -8.88 1.79 -6.63
CA VAL A 135 -9.17 2.74 -5.54
C VAL A 135 -8.20 3.92 -5.61
N ALA A 136 -6.93 3.63 -5.84
CA ALA A 136 -5.89 4.64 -5.98
C ALA A 136 -4.78 4.19 -6.93
N ALA A 137 -4.22 5.16 -7.65
CA ALA A 137 -2.98 5.01 -8.39
C ALA A 137 -2.08 6.22 -8.09
N MET A 138 -0.83 5.97 -7.81
CA MET A 138 0.14 7.02 -7.50
C MET A 138 1.47 6.74 -8.17
N SER A 139 2.14 7.80 -8.59
CA SER A 139 3.34 7.73 -9.40
C SER A 139 4.33 8.81 -8.97
N ALA A 140 5.61 8.51 -9.07
CA ALA A 140 6.68 9.47 -8.91
C ALA A 140 7.85 9.14 -9.84
N ASP A 141 8.29 10.15 -10.59
CA ASP A 141 9.52 10.08 -11.36
C ASP A 141 10.73 10.28 -10.43
N PHE A 142 11.80 9.57 -10.73
CA PHE A 142 13.04 9.76 -10.02
C PHE A 142 14.26 9.56 -10.91
N ARG A 143 15.37 10.12 -10.45
CA ARG A 143 16.64 10.06 -11.16
C ARG A 143 17.63 9.23 -10.39
N SER A 144 18.51 8.58 -11.13
CA SER A 144 19.55 7.67 -10.64
C SER A 144 19.03 6.32 -10.15
N ASN A 145 19.62 5.26 -10.68
CA ASN A 145 19.30 3.88 -10.32
C ASN A 145 20.13 3.42 -9.10
N THR A 146 19.92 4.08 -7.94
CA THR A 146 20.63 3.82 -6.69
C THR A 146 19.66 3.43 -5.58
N ASP A 147 20.16 2.68 -4.58
CA ASP A 147 19.36 2.25 -3.41
C ASP A 147 18.68 3.44 -2.72
N GLU A 148 19.43 4.55 -2.56
CA GLU A 148 18.91 5.76 -1.95
C GLU A 148 17.76 6.39 -2.75
N SER A 149 17.88 6.46 -4.08
CA SER A 149 16.83 7.04 -4.94
C SER A 149 15.56 6.23 -4.90
N TRP A 150 15.65 4.90 -4.94
CA TRP A 150 14.51 4.01 -4.84
C TRP A 150 13.81 4.14 -3.48
N SER A 151 14.57 4.04 -2.38
CA SER A 151 14.03 4.14 -1.03
C SER A 151 13.39 5.51 -0.74
N ARG A 152 14.02 6.60 -1.20
CA ARG A 152 13.50 7.97 -1.04
C ARG A 152 12.18 8.15 -1.80
N THR A 153 12.11 7.63 -3.03
CA THR A 153 10.92 7.72 -3.87
C THR A 153 9.76 6.95 -3.27
N LEU A 154 10.00 5.71 -2.81
CA LEU A 154 8.97 4.96 -2.11
C LEU A 154 8.52 5.69 -0.84
N GLY A 155 9.47 6.19 -0.03
CA GLY A 155 9.15 6.96 1.18
C GLY A 155 8.29 8.20 0.91
N TYR A 156 8.50 8.87 -0.23
CA TYR A 156 7.66 9.98 -0.66
C TYR A 156 6.24 9.50 -1.01
N LEU A 157 6.10 8.47 -1.85
CA LEU A 157 4.80 7.92 -2.24
C LEU A 157 4.02 7.42 -1.04
N LEU A 158 4.69 6.71 -0.12
CA LEU A 158 4.08 6.17 1.08
C LEU A 158 3.52 7.30 1.96
N ARG A 159 4.36 8.27 2.37
CA ARG A 159 3.95 9.31 3.32
C ARG A 159 2.96 10.32 2.74
N ASN A 160 3.18 10.75 1.49
CA ASN A 160 2.46 11.90 0.94
C ASN A 160 1.28 11.50 0.04
N ARG A 161 1.18 10.22 -0.33
CA ARG A 161 0.14 9.74 -1.23
C ARG A 161 -0.66 8.59 -0.63
N LEU A 162 -0.01 7.49 -0.25
CA LEU A 162 -0.71 6.29 0.19
C LEU A 162 -1.27 6.42 1.62
N LEU A 163 -0.52 7.00 2.55
CA LEU A 163 -0.95 7.24 3.93
C LEU A 163 -1.67 8.56 4.13
N ALA A 164 -1.67 9.44 3.13
CA ALA A 164 -2.41 10.71 3.16
C ALA A 164 -3.93 10.46 3.18
N PRO A 165 -4.73 11.39 3.70
CA PRO A 165 -6.18 11.33 3.60
C PRO A 165 -6.60 11.10 2.14
N ASN A 166 -7.58 10.22 1.93
CA ASN A 166 -8.08 9.86 0.60
C ASN A 166 -6.98 9.51 -0.42
N TYR A 167 -5.89 8.91 0.05
CA TYR A 167 -4.72 8.58 -0.78
C TYR A 167 -4.16 9.79 -1.54
N GLY A 168 -4.19 11.00 -0.93
CA GLY A 168 -3.70 12.24 -1.51
C GLY A 168 -4.53 12.76 -2.70
N ARG A 169 -5.76 12.27 -2.88
CA ARG A 169 -6.73 12.85 -3.83
C ARG A 169 -7.32 14.13 -3.24
N PRO A 170 -7.53 15.19 -4.04
CA PRO A 170 -8.32 16.33 -3.61
C PRO A 170 -9.72 15.86 -3.21
N GLY A 171 -10.20 16.33 -2.07
CA GLY A 171 -11.59 16.10 -1.62
C GLY A 171 -12.59 16.88 -2.45
#